data_7ba5f8979f553cab9814c2677aec0e89
#
_entry.id   7ba5f8979f553cab9814c2677aec0e89
#
_cell.length_a   1.000
_cell.length_b   1.000
_cell.length_c   1.000
_cell.angle_alpha   90.00
_cell.angle_beta   90.00
_cell.angle_gamma   90.00
#
_symmetry.space_group_name_H-M   'P 1'
#
loop_
_entity.id
_entity.type
_entity.pdbx_description
1 polymer ?
#
loop_
_entity_poly.entity_id
_entity_poly.type
_entity_poly.pdbx_seq_one_letter_code
_entity_poly.pdbx_strand_id
1 'polypeptide(L)'
;MLDTNVDEETVRRIVREEIQAALEKDPAKKKAAIIASKGTLDWAYPPLILSTAAAALGMEVAVFFTFYGLNIVHKDFESKLRVSPLANPGMPMPVPMPELANALPGMQGMATMMMKSMFRKKNVARIGELHEVARESGVRLIACQMTMDVFGYRQDEFVEGVEFAGAASFLSTARRGHLTLFI
;
A
#
# COMPACT_ATOMS: atom_id res chain seq x y z
N MET A 1 56.06 -15.83 20.28
CA MET A 1 55.57 -14.47 20.19
C MET A 1 54.90 -14.35 18.83
N LEU A 2 53.59 -14.34 18.79
CA LEU A 2 52.83 -14.08 17.54
C LEU A 2 52.89 -12.58 17.28
N ASP A 3 53.48 -12.22 16.14
CA ASP A 3 53.58 -10.83 15.69
C ASP A 3 52.16 -10.36 15.27
N THR A 4 51.51 -9.61 16.13
CA THR A 4 50.15 -9.12 15.96
C THR A 4 50.08 -7.72 15.30
N ASN A 5 51.08 -7.40 14.51
CA ASN A 5 51.10 -6.12 13.81
C ASN A 5 50.37 -6.22 12.47
N VAL A 6 49.04 -6.37 12.52
CA VAL A 6 48.19 -6.24 11.33
C VAL A 6 48.15 -4.75 11.00
N ASP A 7 48.68 -4.36 9.83
CA ASP A 7 48.66 -2.97 9.40
C ASP A 7 47.22 -2.48 9.12
N GLU A 8 47.01 -1.18 9.27
CA GLU A 8 45.69 -0.57 9.11
C GLU A 8 45.08 -0.78 7.71
N GLU A 9 45.94 -0.91 6.69
CA GLU A 9 45.51 -1.13 5.31
C GLU A 9 44.99 -2.54 5.10
N THR A 10 45.63 -3.53 5.71
CA THR A 10 45.16 -4.93 5.73
C THR A 10 43.80 -5.05 6.44
N VAL A 11 43.65 -4.39 7.61
CA VAL A 11 42.35 -4.36 8.33
C VAL A 11 41.26 -3.71 7.46
N ARG A 12 41.55 -2.58 6.85
CA ARG A 12 40.60 -1.88 5.96
C ARG A 12 40.21 -2.73 4.75
N ARG A 13 41.14 -3.47 4.19
CA ARG A 13 40.85 -4.38 3.07
C ARG A 13 39.95 -5.53 3.50
N ILE A 14 40.28 -6.21 4.60
CA ILE A 14 39.47 -7.32 5.14
C ILE A 14 38.07 -6.85 5.48
N VAL A 15 37.93 -5.73 6.18
CA VAL A 15 36.63 -5.16 6.53
C VAL A 15 35.83 -4.82 5.27
N ARG A 16 36.46 -4.26 4.23
CA ARG A 16 35.77 -3.94 2.95
C ARG A 16 35.35 -5.23 2.26
N GLU A 17 36.21 -6.26 2.20
CA GLU A 17 35.89 -7.56 1.60
C GLU A 17 34.77 -8.27 2.35
N GLU A 18 34.77 -8.23 3.69
CA GLU A 18 33.67 -8.81 4.50
C GLU A 18 32.37 -8.05 4.36
N ILE A 19 32.41 -6.72 4.32
CA ILE A 19 31.22 -5.90 4.07
C ILE A 19 30.66 -6.19 2.68
N GLN A 20 31.53 -6.24 1.65
CA GLN A 20 31.12 -6.55 0.28
C GLN A 20 30.52 -7.97 0.21
N ALA A 21 31.19 -8.95 0.81
CA ALA A 21 30.71 -10.33 0.88
C ALA A 21 29.39 -10.47 1.68
N ALA A 22 29.21 -9.67 2.73
CA ALA A 22 27.96 -9.62 3.49
C ALA A 22 26.83 -8.97 2.68
N LEU A 23 27.12 -7.92 1.90
CA LEU A 23 26.18 -7.28 0.99
C LEU A 23 25.80 -8.19 -0.19
N GLU A 24 26.72 -9.02 -0.65
CA GLU A 24 26.49 -9.99 -1.73
C GLU A 24 25.86 -11.30 -1.23
N LYS A 25 26.16 -11.73 0.00
CA LYS A 25 25.64 -12.97 0.61
C LYS A 25 24.23 -12.87 1.16
N ASP A 26 23.70 -11.68 1.36
CA ASP A 26 22.30 -11.48 1.72
C ASP A 26 21.58 -10.71 0.61
N PRO A 27 21.12 -11.39 -0.43
CA PRO A 27 19.99 -10.92 -1.19
C PRO A 27 18.74 -11.11 -0.34
N ALA A 28 18.75 -10.66 0.94
CA ALA A 28 17.52 -10.51 1.67
C ALA A 28 16.62 -9.68 0.79
N LYS A 29 15.59 -10.31 0.25
CA LYS A 29 14.62 -9.62 -0.61
C LYS A 29 14.28 -8.30 0.06
N LYS A 30 14.61 -7.19 -0.59
CA LYS A 30 14.26 -5.88 -0.06
C LYS A 30 12.79 -5.89 0.30
N LYS A 31 12.42 -5.32 1.44
CA LYS A 31 11.05 -5.37 1.94
C LYS A 31 10.41 -4.00 1.86
N ALA A 32 9.16 -3.98 1.43
CA ALA A 32 8.32 -2.79 1.47
C ALA A 32 7.11 -3.02 2.37
N ALA A 33 6.84 -2.08 3.25
CA ALA A 33 5.69 -2.06 4.13
C ALA A 33 4.86 -0.80 3.86
N ILE A 34 3.59 -0.97 3.55
CA ILE A 34 2.68 0.13 3.23
C ILE A 34 1.52 0.10 4.21
N ILE A 35 1.17 1.23 4.81
CA ILE A 35 -0.02 1.40 5.63
C ILE A 35 -1.03 2.21 4.84
N ALA A 36 -2.21 1.65 4.60
CA ALA A 36 -3.34 2.29 3.93
C ALA A 36 -4.45 2.57 4.94
N SER A 37 -4.70 3.84 5.25
CA SER A 37 -5.65 4.25 6.29
C SER A 37 -6.92 4.91 5.75
N LYS A 38 -6.92 5.35 4.49
CA LYS A 38 -8.03 6.08 3.86
C LYS A 38 -8.79 5.17 2.90
N GLY A 39 -10.11 5.33 2.85
CA GLY A 39 -11.03 4.46 2.12
C GLY A 39 -11.84 5.19 1.06
N THR A 40 -11.29 6.21 0.41
CA THR A 40 -11.91 6.84 -0.76
C THR A 40 -11.28 6.34 -2.06
N LEU A 41 -11.95 6.52 -3.18
CA LEU A 41 -11.53 5.96 -4.47
C LEU A 41 -10.13 6.43 -4.89
N ASP A 42 -9.81 7.70 -4.70
CA ASP A 42 -8.52 8.30 -5.00
C ASP A 42 -7.39 7.75 -4.12
N TRP A 43 -7.68 7.44 -2.85
CA TRP A 43 -6.72 6.87 -1.90
C TRP A 43 -6.59 5.35 -1.99
N ALA A 44 -7.47 4.67 -2.72
CA ALA A 44 -7.39 3.24 -2.94
C ALA A 44 -6.29 2.86 -3.96
N TYR A 45 -6.03 3.73 -4.92
CA TYR A 45 -5.03 3.48 -5.97
C TYR A 45 -3.58 3.47 -5.49
N PRO A 46 -3.09 4.48 -4.71
CA PRO A 46 -1.69 4.55 -4.34
C PRO A 46 -1.14 3.29 -3.65
N PRO A 47 -1.78 2.72 -2.61
CA PRO A 47 -1.25 1.54 -1.94
C PRO A 47 -1.20 0.31 -2.86
N LEU A 48 -2.18 0.14 -3.75
CA LEU A 48 -2.21 -0.99 -4.69
C LEU A 48 -1.18 -0.83 -5.82
N ILE A 49 -1.08 0.36 -6.41
CA ILE A 49 -0.09 0.63 -7.47
C ILE A 49 1.33 0.53 -6.92
N LEU A 50 1.61 1.13 -5.77
CA LEU A 50 2.96 1.10 -5.19
C LEU A 50 3.36 -0.29 -4.74
N SER A 51 2.42 -1.06 -4.19
CA SER A 51 2.69 -2.44 -3.76
C SER A 51 2.99 -3.36 -4.94
N THR A 52 2.21 -3.28 -6.02
CA THR A 52 2.46 -4.08 -7.24
C THR A 52 3.75 -3.66 -7.94
N ALA A 53 4.04 -2.37 -8.01
CA ALA A 53 5.31 -1.88 -8.55
C ALA A 53 6.52 -2.34 -7.72
N ALA A 54 6.44 -2.28 -6.38
CA ALA A 54 7.49 -2.78 -5.50
C ALA A 54 7.70 -4.29 -5.65
N ALA A 55 6.61 -5.07 -5.77
CA ALA A 55 6.69 -6.51 -6.04
C ALA A 55 7.34 -6.79 -7.39
N ALA A 56 7.01 -6.02 -8.44
CA ALA A 56 7.66 -6.13 -9.76
C ALA A 56 9.17 -5.82 -9.73
N LEU A 57 9.61 -5.00 -8.78
CA LEU A 57 11.03 -4.75 -8.49
C LEU A 57 11.68 -5.84 -7.63
N GLY A 58 10.99 -6.96 -7.38
CA GLY A 58 11.49 -8.09 -6.63
C GLY A 58 11.45 -7.91 -5.10
N MET A 59 10.74 -6.91 -4.58
CA MET A 59 10.58 -6.70 -3.15
C MET A 59 9.55 -7.67 -2.54
N GLU A 60 9.74 -8.05 -1.29
CA GLU A 60 8.70 -8.65 -0.45
C GLU A 60 7.81 -7.53 0.08
N VAL A 61 6.52 -7.55 -0.26
CA VAL A 61 5.62 -6.43 0.02
C VAL A 61 4.49 -6.84 0.94
N ALA A 62 4.22 -6.02 1.96
CA ALA A 62 3.06 -6.13 2.82
C ALA A 62 2.30 -4.79 2.85
N VAL A 63 0.98 -4.84 2.64
CA VAL A 63 0.09 -3.68 2.78
C VAL A 63 -0.85 -3.91 3.94
N PHE A 64 -0.86 -3.01 4.91
CA PHE A 64 -1.71 -3.06 6.09
C PHE A 64 -2.86 -2.06 5.94
N PHE A 65 -4.05 -2.58 5.81
CA PHE A 65 -5.27 -1.78 5.70
C PHE A 65 -5.88 -1.59 7.09
N THR A 66 -6.03 -0.34 7.49
CA THR A 66 -6.59 0.03 8.80
C THR A 66 -7.62 1.14 8.65
N PHE A 67 -8.49 1.31 9.62
CA PHE A 67 -9.59 2.26 9.57
C PHE A 67 -10.37 2.18 8.25
N TYR A 68 -10.60 3.31 7.60
CA TYR A 68 -11.34 3.35 6.33
C TYR A 68 -10.61 2.64 5.18
N GLY A 69 -9.29 2.42 5.29
CA GLY A 69 -8.53 1.63 4.34
C GLY A 69 -9.04 0.20 4.18
N LEU A 70 -9.76 -0.37 5.16
CA LEU A 70 -10.44 -1.66 5.04
C LEU A 70 -11.41 -1.71 3.86
N ASN A 71 -12.01 -0.58 3.48
CA ASN A 71 -12.93 -0.52 2.33
C ASN A 71 -12.23 -0.89 1.01
N ILE A 72 -10.90 -0.75 0.93
CA ILE A 72 -10.14 -1.07 -0.29
C ILE A 72 -10.17 -2.58 -0.55
N VAL A 73 -10.07 -3.39 0.50
CA VAL A 73 -10.01 -4.86 0.42
C VAL A 73 -11.33 -5.55 0.80
N HIS A 74 -12.40 -4.80 1.01
CA HIS A 74 -13.74 -5.34 1.24
C HIS A 74 -14.33 -5.87 -0.08
N LYS A 75 -15.14 -6.93 -0.07
CA LYS A 75 -15.81 -7.46 -1.27
C LYS A 75 -16.67 -6.42 -1.99
N ASP A 76 -17.35 -5.56 -1.24
CA ASP A 76 -18.18 -4.47 -1.78
C ASP A 76 -17.38 -3.19 -2.06
N PHE A 77 -16.07 -3.28 -2.32
CA PHE A 77 -15.23 -2.11 -2.57
C PHE A 77 -15.79 -1.18 -3.65
N GLU A 78 -16.44 -1.72 -4.67
CA GLU A 78 -17.04 -0.91 -5.76
C GLU A 78 -18.09 0.08 -5.26
N SER A 79 -18.86 -0.27 -4.22
CA SER A 79 -19.88 0.59 -3.61
C SER A 79 -19.32 1.47 -2.49
N LYS A 80 -18.30 0.97 -1.77
CA LYS A 80 -17.69 1.65 -0.62
C LYS A 80 -16.69 2.73 -1.05
N LEU A 81 -15.92 2.49 -2.12
CA LEU A 81 -14.92 3.44 -2.62
C LEU A 81 -15.59 4.55 -3.46
N ARG A 82 -15.85 5.65 -2.80
CA ARG A 82 -16.37 6.87 -3.41
C ARG A 82 -15.33 7.98 -3.32
N VAL A 83 -15.44 8.97 -4.19
CA VAL A 83 -14.66 10.21 -4.07
C VAL A 83 -15.05 10.92 -2.77
N SER A 84 -14.10 11.59 -2.11
CA SER A 84 -14.38 12.38 -0.93
C SER A 84 -15.53 13.39 -1.22
N PRO A 85 -16.48 13.56 -0.30
CA PRO A 85 -17.54 14.56 -0.46
C PRO A 85 -17.00 16.00 -0.41
N LEU A 86 -15.84 16.20 0.21
CA LEU A 86 -15.13 17.48 0.14
C LEU A 86 -14.37 17.51 -1.19
N ALA A 87 -14.76 18.42 -2.09
CA ALA A 87 -14.11 18.58 -3.37
C ALA A 87 -12.59 18.72 -3.20
N ASN A 88 -11.85 17.93 -3.94
CA ASN A 88 -10.43 18.16 -4.05
C ASN A 88 -10.21 19.28 -5.07
N PRO A 89 -9.71 20.47 -4.67
CA PRO A 89 -9.47 21.59 -5.58
C PRO A 89 -8.48 21.26 -6.69
N GLY A 90 -7.68 20.20 -6.54
CA GLY A 90 -6.78 19.70 -7.57
C GLY A 90 -7.46 18.86 -8.67
N MET A 91 -8.77 18.61 -8.59
CA MET A 91 -9.46 17.85 -9.61
C MET A 91 -9.66 18.75 -10.86
N PRO A 92 -9.18 18.37 -12.06
CA PRO A 92 -9.35 19.16 -13.27
C PRO A 92 -10.81 19.11 -13.72
N MET A 93 -11.59 20.09 -13.31
CA MET A 93 -12.97 20.26 -13.74
C MET A 93 -13.07 21.42 -14.72
N PRO A 94 -13.87 21.29 -15.80
CA PRO A 94 -14.04 22.36 -16.79
C PRO A 94 -14.74 23.61 -16.23
N VAL A 95 -15.42 23.48 -15.09
CA VAL A 95 -16.07 24.57 -14.37
C VAL A 95 -15.75 24.45 -12.89
N PRO A 96 -15.20 25.51 -12.24
CA PRO A 96 -14.98 25.49 -10.80
C PRO A 96 -16.34 25.39 -10.08
N MET A 97 -16.52 24.32 -9.29
CA MET A 97 -17.72 24.14 -8.50
C MET A 97 -17.54 24.77 -7.12
N PRO A 98 -18.48 25.59 -6.64
CA PRO A 98 -18.48 26.08 -5.28
C PRO A 98 -18.49 24.91 -4.28
N GLU A 99 -17.74 25.00 -3.20
CA GLU A 99 -17.67 23.94 -2.16
C GLU A 99 -19.05 23.54 -1.63
N LEU A 100 -19.97 24.50 -1.55
CA LEU A 100 -21.35 24.27 -1.10
C LEU A 100 -22.13 23.33 -2.02
N ALA A 101 -21.82 23.28 -3.32
CA ALA A 101 -22.48 22.39 -4.27
C ALA A 101 -22.17 20.91 -3.99
N ASN A 102 -21.04 20.60 -3.35
CA ASN A 102 -20.67 19.24 -2.99
C ASN A 102 -21.51 18.65 -1.85
N ALA A 103 -22.20 19.50 -1.10
CA ALA A 103 -23.12 19.08 -0.03
C ALA A 103 -24.48 18.62 -0.58
N LEU A 104 -24.76 18.81 -1.86
CA LEU A 104 -26.04 18.40 -2.48
C LEU A 104 -26.11 16.85 -2.60
N PRO A 105 -27.28 16.26 -2.30
CA PRO A 105 -27.50 14.83 -2.46
C PRO A 105 -27.21 14.38 -3.91
N GLY A 106 -26.44 13.29 -4.07
CA GLY A 106 -26.12 12.73 -5.38
C GLY A 106 -24.80 13.26 -6.02
N MET A 107 -24.26 14.39 -5.61
CA MET A 107 -23.04 14.97 -6.17
C MET A 107 -21.82 14.05 -5.99
N GLN A 108 -21.70 13.40 -4.83
CA GLN A 108 -20.63 12.43 -4.58
C GLN A 108 -20.69 11.25 -5.57
N GLY A 109 -21.89 10.75 -5.87
CA GLY A 109 -22.08 9.67 -6.84
C GLY A 109 -21.69 10.10 -8.26
N MET A 110 -22.07 11.32 -8.66
CA MET A 110 -21.72 11.87 -9.96
C MET A 110 -20.21 12.09 -10.10
N ALA A 111 -19.55 12.67 -9.09
CA ALA A 111 -18.11 12.86 -9.07
C ALA A 111 -17.36 11.51 -9.12
N THR A 112 -17.85 10.51 -8.40
CA THR A 112 -17.28 9.15 -8.43
C THR A 112 -17.39 8.52 -9.82
N MET A 113 -18.56 8.65 -10.46
CA MET A 113 -18.80 8.16 -11.82
C MET A 113 -17.89 8.87 -12.84
N MET A 114 -17.73 10.18 -12.71
CA MET A 114 -16.84 10.97 -13.57
C MET A 114 -15.39 10.51 -13.42
N MET A 115 -14.88 10.35 -12.20
CA MET A 115 -13.53 9.86 -11.96
C MET A 115 -13.32 8.44 -12.52
N LYS A 116 -14.26 7.52 -12.27
CA LYS A 116 -14.22 6.16 -12.86
C LYS A 116 -14.24 6.21 -14.40
N SER A 117 -14.97 7.16 -15.00
CA SER A 117 -14.98 7.36 -16.45
C SER A 117 -13.64 7.89 -16.98
N MET A 118 -13.02 8.84 -16.28
CA MET A 118 -11.69 9.36 -16.63
C MET A 118 -10.65 8.26 -16.60
N PHE A 119 -10.65 7.43 -15.56
CA PHE A 119 -9.71 6.30 -15.43
C PHE A 119 -9.89 5.30 -16.58
N ARG A 120 -11.13 4.94 -16.93
CA ARG A 120 -11.40 4.07 -18.08
C ARG A 120 -10.89 4.65 -19.41
N LYS A 121 -11.11 5.94 -19.65
CA LYS A 121 -10.63 6.62 -20.87
C LYS A 121 -9.12 6.67 -20.99
N LYS A 122 -8.41 6.60 -19.87
CA LYS A 122 -6.94 6.61 -19.79
C LYS A 122 -6.33 5.22 -19.61
N ASN A 123 -7.16 4.15 -19.69
CA ASN A 123 -6.74 2.76 -19.49
C ASN A 123 -6.05 2.52 -18.14
N VAL A 124 -6.49 3.23 -17.08
CA VAL A 124 -6.04 2.96 -15.72
C VAL A 124 -6.72 1.69 -15.24
N ALA A 125 -5.94 0.74 -14.72
CA ALA A 125 -6.44 -0.52 -14.18
C ALA A 125 -7.50 -0.28 -13.10
N ARG A 126 -8.52 -1.14 -13.04
CA ARG A 126 -9.56 -1.08 -12.00
C ARG A 126 -9.02 -1.61 -10.68
N ILE A 127 -9.66 -1.22 -9.58
CA ILE A 127 -9.27 -1.70 -8.24
C ILE A 127 -9.28 -3.23 -8.16
N GLY A 128 -10.30 -3.91 -8.75
CA GLY A 128 -10.36 -5.37 -8.80
C GLY A 128 -9.18 -5.99 -9.56
N GLU A 129 -8.81 -5.41 -10.69
CA GLU A 129 -7.64 -5.85 -11.46
C GLU A 129 -6.33 -5.65 -10.66
N LEU A 130 -6.22 -4.55 -9.91
CA LEU A 130 -5.07 -4.30 -9.04
C LEU A 130 -5.01 -5.28 -7.85
N HIS A 131 -6.16 -5.72 -7.31
CA HIS A 131 -6.20 -6.79 -6.30
C HIS A 131 -5.64 -8.11 -6.87
N GLU A 132 -6.07 -8.50 -8.07
CA GLU A 132 -5.59 -9.71 -8.73
C GLU A 132 -4.08 -9.65 -8.97
N VAL A 133 -3.60 -8.55 -9.56
CA VAL A 133 -2.17 -8.34 -9.79
C VAL A 133 -1.38 -8.36 -8.48
N ALA A 134 -1.88 -7.72 -7.42
CA ALA A 134 -1.23 -7.72 -6.11
C ALA A 134 -1.12 -9.15 -5.56
N ARG A 135 -2.21 -9.92 -5.62
CA ARG A 135 -2.25 -11.31 -5.16
C ARG A 135 -1.30 -12.20 -5.96
N GLU A 136 -1.34 -12.12 -7.28
CA GLU A 136 -0.48 -12.90 -8.18
C GLU A 136 1.00 -12.55 -8.03
N SER A 137 1.31 -11.29 -7.72
CA SER A 137 2.67 -10.82 -7.44
C SER A 137 3.16 -11.16 -6.03
N GLY A 138 2.36 -11.85 -5.20
CA GLY A 138 2.71 -12.24 -3.85
C GLY A 138 2.72 -11.10 -2.83
N VAL A 139 2.01 -10.00 -3.12
CA VAL A 139 1.78 -8.92 -2.16
C VAL A 139 0.87 -9.43 -1.05
N ARG A 140 1.31 -9.30 0.20
CA ARG A 140 0.50 -9.64 1.37
C ARG A 140 -0.46 -8.49 1.68
N LEU A 141 -1.76 -8.73 1.54
CA LEU A 141 -2.82 -7.79 1.88
C LEU A 141 -3.32 -8.13 3.29
N ILE A 142 -3.11 -7.23 4.25
CA ILE A 142 -3.37 -7.49 5.67
C ILE A 142 -4.45 -6.52 6.17
N ALA A 143 -5.59 -7.04 6.60
CA ALA A 143 -6.65 -6.26 7.25
C ALA A 143 -6.43 -6.18 8.77
N CYS A 144 -6.58 -4.99 9.33
CA CYS A 144 -6.42 -4.73 10.76
C CYS A 144 -7.57 -5.34 11.56
N GLN A 145 -7.30 -6.38 12.36
CA GLN A 145 -8.29 -7.07 13.18
C GLN A 145 -9.02 -6.11 14.13
N MET A 146 -8.28 -5.23 14.82
CA MET A 146 -8.88 -4.26 15.75
C MET A 146 -9.90 -3.35 15.04
N THR A 147 -9.58 -2.89 13.84
CA THR A 147 -10.50 -2.04 13.07
C THR A 147 -11.72 -2.81 12.59
N MET A 148 -11.55 -4.08 12.22
CA MET A 148 -12.66 -4.96 11.86
C MET A 148 -13.62 -5.09 13.03
N ASP A 149 -13.11 -5.35 14.24
CA ASP A 149 -13.92 -5.48 15.45
C ASP A 149 -14.70 -4.18 15.75
N VAL A 150 -14.06 -3.03 15.61
CA VAL A 150 -14.71 -1.70 15.81
C VAL A 150 -15.80 -1.43 14.79
N PHE A 151 -15.59 -1.82 13.52
CA PHE A 151 -16.56 -1.58 12.44
C PHE A 151 -17.59 -2.71 12.29
N GLY A 152 -17.43 -3.80 13.03
CA GLY A 152 -18.31 -4.96 12.95
C GLY A 152 -18.15 -5.76 11.67
N TYR A 153 -16.98 -5.71 11.04
CA TYR A 153 -16.70 -6.48 9.83
C TYR A 153 -16.29 -7.92 10.15
N ARG A 154 -16.79 -8.85 9.34
CA ARG A 154 -16.43 -10.26 9.40
C ARG A 154 -15.39 -10.59 8.34
N GLN A 155 -14.60 -11.64 8.57
CA GLN A 155 -13.54 -12.07 7.65
C GLN A 155 -14.06 -12.47 6.26
N ASP A 156 -15.26 -13.03 6.19
CA ASP A 156 -15.89 -13.46 4.93
C ASP A 156 -16.36 -12.28 4.04
N GLU A 157 -16.30 -11.04 4.55
CA GLU A 157 -16.65 -9.82 3.80
C GLU A 157 -15.46 -9.25 3.04
N PHE A 158 -14.27 -9.85 3.15
CA PHE A 158 -13.06 -9.37 2.46
C PHE A 158 -12.76 -10.18 1.19
N VAL A 159 -12.03 -9.55 0.25
CA VAL A 159 -11.60 -10.23 -0.98
C VAL A 159 -10.67 -11.39 -0.66
N GLU A 160 -10.57 -12.35 -1.59
CA GLU A 160 -9.74 -13.52 -1.41
C GLU A 160 -8.25 -13.17 -1.23
N GLY A 161 -7.56 -13.92 -0.35
CA GLY A 161 -6.13 -13.74 -0.10
C GLY A 161 -5.78 -12.65 0.92
N VAL A 162 -6.77 -12.02 1.55
CA VAL A 162 -6.54 -11.08 2.66
C VAL A 162 -6.21 -11.83 3.94
N GLU A 163 -5.09 -11.46 4.56
CA GLU A 163 -4.69 -11.92 5.89
C GLU A 163 -5.30 -11.01 6.96
N PHE A 164 -5.54 -11.56 8.15
CA PHE A 164 -6.11 -10.80 9.27
C PHE A 164 -5.10 -10.77 10.41
N ALA A 165 -4.66 -9.59 10.80
CA ALA A 165 -3.64 -9.44 11.83
C ALA A 165 -3.75 -8.11 12.59
N GLY A 166 -3.15 -8.09 13.79
CA GLY A 166 -3.00 -6.88 14.57
C GLY A 166 -1.77 -6.06 14.16
N ALA A 167 -1.72 -4.79 14.59
CA ALA A 167 -0.62 -3.86 14.31
C ALA A 167 0.75 -4.41 14.72
N ALA A 168 0.85 -5.13 15.85
CA ALA A 168 2.11 -5.71 16.32
C ALA A 168 2.68 -6.74 15.33
N SER A 169 1.82 -7.59 14.75
CA SER A 169 2.20 -8.55 13.72
C SER A 169 2.73 -7.86 12.47
N PHE A 170 2.02 -6.84 11.99
CA PHE A 170 2.47 -6.04 10.85
C PHE A 170 3.80 -5.32 11.12
N LEU A 171 3.93 -4.68 12.29
CA LEU A 171 5.17 -3.98 12.67
C LEU A 171 6.37 -4.91 12.77
N SER A 172 6.18 -6.18 13.16
CA SER A 172 7.26 -7.17 13.15
C SER A 172 7.86 -7.39 11.75
N THR A 173 7.03 -7.28 10.72
CA THR A 173 7.44 -7.31 9.30
C THR A 173 8.02 -5.96 8.87
N ALA A 174 7.32 -4.86 9.19
CA ALA A 174 7.68 -3.51 8.77
C ALA A 174 9.04 -3.05 9.32
N ARG A 175 9.41 -3.41 10.55
CA ARG A 175 10.70 -3.04 11.18
C ARG A 175 11.93 -3.53 10.40
N ARG A 176 11.76 -4.50 9.51
CA ARG A 176 12.78 -5.01 8.60
C ARG A 176 12.63 -4.45 7.19
N GLY A 177 11.71 -3.51 7.01
CA GLY A 177 11.44 -2.88 5.73
C GLY A 177 12.53 -1.91 5.31
N HIS A 178 12.89 -1.94 4.04
CA HIS A 178 13.77 -0.96 3.41
C HIS A 178 12.98 0.28 2.95
N LEU A 179 11.68 0.09 2.71
CA LEU A 179 10.73 1.13 2.36
C LEU A 179 9.49 1.00 3.25
N THR A 180 9.14 2.06 3.96
CA THR A 180 7.90 2.12 4.74
C THR A 180 7.12 3.37 4.34
N LEU A 181 5.86 3.18 3.94
CA LEU A 181 4.96 4.24 3.50
C LEU A 181 3.69 4.25 4.35
N PHE A 182 3.22 5.44 4.66
CA PHE A 182 1.91 5.68 5.29
C PHE A 182 1.05 6.51 4.35
N ILE A 183 -0.11 5.97 3.95
CA ILE A 183 -1.05 6.51 2.94
C ILE A 183 -2.45 6.64 3.50
#